data_25ed90eb6e32cb696c64bb89577aa417
#
_entry.id   25ed90eb6e32cb696c64bb89577aa417
#
_cell.length_a   1.000
_cell.length_b   1.000
_cell.length_c   1.000
_cell.angle_alpha   90.00
_cell.angle_beta   90.00
_cell.angle_gamma   90.00
#
_symmetry.space_group_name_H-M   'P 1'
#
loop_
_entity.id
_entity.type
_entity.pdbx_description
1 polymer ?
#
loop_
_entity_poly.entity_id
_entity_poly.type
_entity_poly.pdbx_seq_one_letter_code
_entity_poly.pdbx_strand_id
1 'polypeptide(L)'
;MHEPAEKITINVWLNRWPMWQQLVDPIRKQAAEFNRRHPQYRAVVEAVNVGAFPREVARAARAGTAPHIAAYQYTYLQEAQDIRDPDGRPLFTSVTKAVGGREEILGEPVVLDDIVANMRAYYTFDGDLSSMPRNTSTVLLYSNIDALRAAGIAEPPSTWAEVEAACAALAGRDGARRAGITWPNFGWLFQQSVAQQGGLLADHENGRSGRSEKVDFMSPEMLAYVTWWRDLHRAGHYLYTGKQSDWWGCMEAFANGDAAMLVSSSVETGPIVRAARKAGFRVQVSRMPYNERAGYAGNLIAGESLWLRDGLDEPTRDGALALMQFLNNPRNATSIYDHGRTFVPTTEASIDLLASEGWFDQNPHYRPAIDQLRISPDSPATRGAVFGNFLPIQSAGMQAMHDVLVDGEDLAARFSRANAQAQQLLDEYAQHVESATANDGQGPQKMPQAEAERIRLGA
;
A
#
# COMPACT_ATOMS: atom_id res chain seq x y z
N MET A 1 21.80 -36.51 30.20
CA MET A 1 20.91 -35.42 29.81
C MET A 1 21.50 -34.82 28.54
N HIS A 2 20.85 -34.98 27.35
CA HIS A 2 21.31 -34.27 26.18
C HIS A 2 20.98 -32.79 26.41
N GLU A 3 21.95 -31.90 26.29
CA GLU A 3 21.67 -30.48 26.13
C GLU A 3 20.70 -30.32 24.96
N PRO A 4 19.63 -29.54 25.11
CA PRO A 4 18.76 -29.28 23.96
C PRO A 4 19.58 -28.60 22.87
N ALA A 5 19.60 -29.17 21.66
CA ALA A 5 20.28 -28.59 20.52
C ALA A 5 19.88 -27.11 20.39
N GLU A 6 20.84 -26.24 20.15
CA GLU A 6 20.64 -24.81 19.99
C GLU A 6 19.69 -24.57 18.80
N LYS A 7 18.60 -23.83 19.04
CA LYS A 7 17.61 -23.57 18.00
C LYS A 7 18.11 -22.51 17.02
N ILE A 8 17.87 -22.73 15.74
CA ILE A 8 18.14 -21.76 14.69
C ILE A 8 17.15 -20.60 14.84
N THR A 9 17.65 -19.40 15.10
CA THR A 9 16.83 -18.21 15.27
C THR A 9 16.52 -17.56 13.92
N ILE A 10 15.25 -17.30 13.64
CA ILE A 10 14.78 -16.55 12.46
C ILE A 10 14.24 -15.19 12.94
N ASN A 11 14.99 -14.13 12.71
CA ASN A 11 14.61 -12.77 13.05
C ASN A 11 13.73 -12.17 11.95
N VAL A 12 12.55 -11.69 12.32
CA VAL A 12 11.56 -11.09 11.43
C VAL A 12 11.26 -9.67 11.91
N TRP A 13 11.49 -8.69 11.05
CA TRP A 13 11.13 -7.31 11.33
C TRP A 13 9.89 -6.90 10.54
N LEU A 14 8.87 -6.41 11.25
CA LEU A 14 7.61 -5.93 10.70
C LEU A 14 7.44 -4.43 10.93
N ASN A 15 6.68 -3.76 10.07
CA ASN A 15 6.28 -2.39 10.28
C ASN A 15 5.33 -2.27 11.48
N ARG A 16 5.66 -1.35 12.40
CA ARG A 16 4.76 -0.90 13.45
C ARG A 16 4.10 0.41 13.01
N TRP A 17 2.83 0.32 12.75
CA TRP A 17 1.99 1.47 12.48
C TRP A 17 1.43 2.00 13.80
N PRO A 18 1.55 3.31 14.12
CA PRO A 18 1.04 3.86 15.37
C PRO A 18 -0.45 3.56 15.60
N MET A 19 -1.24 3.56 14.51
CA MET A 19 -2.68 3.35 14.53
C MET A 19 -3.10 1.87 14.44
N TRP A 20 -2.17 0.95 14.13
CA TRP A 20 -2.49 -0.45 13.79
C TRP A 20 -1.56 -1.43 14.50
N GLN A 21 -1.25 -1.18 15.77
CA GLN A 21 -0.38 -2.08 16.57
C GLN A 21 -0.91 -3.51 16.63
N GLN A 22 -2.24 -3.68 16.58
CA GLN A 22 -2.90 -4.98 16.55
C GLN A 22 -2.57 -5.84 15.30
N LEU A 23 -1.95 -5.31 14.26
CA LEU A 23 -1.55 -6.09 13.08
C LEU A 23 -0.29 -6.95 13.29
N VAL A 24 0.48 -6.68 14.34
CA VAL A 24 1.69 -7.44 14.67
C VAL A 24 1.37 -8.69 15.49
N ASP A 25 0.40 -8.61 16.38
CA ASP A 25 0.08 -9.70 17.32
C ASP A 25 -0.41 -10.98 16.64
N PRO A 26 -1.23 -10.95 15.57
CA PRO A 26 -1.54 -12.16 14.81
C PRO A 26 -0.30 -12.85 14.27
N ILE A 27 0.66 -12.09 13.74
CA ILE A 27 1.90 -12.65 13.19
C ILE A 27 2.78 -13.25 14.30
N ARG A 28 2.83 -12.64 15.49
CA ARG A 28 3.51 -13.23 16.66
C ARG A 28 2.88 -14.55 17.07
N LYS A 29 1.55 -14.67 17.04
CA LYS A 29 0.83 -15.92 17.32
C LYS A 29 1.16 -16.98 16.27
N GLN A 30 1.17 -16.61 14.98
CA GLN A 30 1.55 -17.51 13.89
C GLN A 30 3.01 -17.95 14.01
N ALA A 31 3.94 -17.05 14.34
CA ALA A 31 5.34 -17.40 14.59
C ALA A 31 5.49 -18.36 15.78
N ALA A 32 4.71 -18.19 16.83
CA ALA A 32 4.67 -19.13 17.95
C ALA A 32 4.12 -20.51 17.54
N GLU A 33 3.13 -20.56 16.64
CA GLU A 33 2.64 -21.83 16.06
C GLU A 33 3.69 -22.48 15.16
N PHE A 34 4.37 -21.70 14.31
CA PHE A 34 5.50 -22.17 13.51
C PHE A 34 6.58 -22.82 14.40
N ASN A 35 6.97 -22.16 15.50
CA ASN A 35 7.95 -22.66 16.45
C ASN A 35 7.53 -24.00 17.11
N ARG A 36 6.23 -24.28 17.25
CA ARG A 36 5.73 -25.56 17.76
C ARG A 36 5.85 -26.68 16.72
N ARG A 37 5.57 -26.35 15.43
CA ARG A 37 5.64 -27.31 14.33
C ARG A 37 7.08 -27.63 13.92
N HIS A 38 7.95 -26.63 14.06
CA HIS A 38 9.36 -26.69 13.69
C HIS A 38 10.25 -26.46 14.92
N PRO A 39 10.36 -27.43 15.85
CA PRO A 39 10.99 -27.25 17.14
C PRO A 39 12.49 -26.92 17.07
N GLN A 40 13.16 -27.20 15.95
CA GLN A 40 14.53 -26.82 15.65
C GLN A 40 14.70 -25.32 15.35
N TYR A 41 13.59 -24.59 15.11
CA TYR A 41 13.59 -23.15 14.82
C TYR A 41 13.01 -22.32 15.97
N ARG A 42 13.42 -21.06 15.98
CA ARG A 42 12.86 -20.00 16.84
C ARG A 42 12.63 -18.74 16.01
N ALA A 43 11.43 -18.57 15.47
CA ALA A 43 11.01 -17.31 14.83
C ALA A 43 10.75 -16.26 15.90
N VAL A 44 11.40 -15.10 15.77
CA VAL A 44 11.30 -13.93 16.65
C VAL A 44 10.78 -12.75 15.84
N VAL A 45 9.63 -12.20 16.21
CA VAL A 45 8.97 -11.10 15.49
C VAL A 45 9.14 -9.80 16.27
N GLU A 46 9.84 -8.87 15.67
CA GLU A 46 10.05 -7.51 16.16
C GLU A 46 9.23 -6.51 15.32
N ALA A 47 8.78 -5.43 15.97
CA ALA A 47 8.02 -4.38 15.31
C ALA A 47 8.81 -3.07 15.35
N VAL A 48 9.18 -2.57 14.18
CA VAL A 48 9.94 -1.34 13.97
C VAL A 48 9.02 -0.24 13.44
N ASN A 49 9.19 0.98 13.90
CA ASN A 49 8.39 2.12 13.43
C ASN A 49 8.48 2.25 11.90
N VAL A 50 7.33 2.34 11.22
CA VAL A 50 7.25 2.35 9.76
C VAL A 50 8.06 3.50 9.13
N GLY A 51 8.01 4.72 9.68
CA GLY A 51 8.77 5.86 9.17
C GLY A 51 10.29 5.78 9.40
N ALA A 52 10.75 4.85 10.25
CA ALA A 52 12.18 4.61 10.48
C ALA A 52 12.68 3.31 9.84
N PHE A 53 11.76 2.49 9.30
CA PHE A 53 12.04 1.11 8.92
C PHE A 53 13.23 0.96 7.96
N PRO A 54 13.31 1.65 6.81
CA PRO A 54 14.44 1.50 5.89
C PRO A 54 15.78 1.88 6.54
N ARG A 55 15.79 2.94 7.36
CA ARG A 55 17.02 3.38 8.06
C ARG A 55 17.48 2.39 9.12
N GLU A 56 16.55 1.81 9.88
CA GLU A 56 16.89 0.81 10.89
C GLU A 56 17.43 -0.48 10.26
N VAL A 57 16.83 -0.92 9.14
CA VAL A 57 17.35 -2.07 8.40
C VAL A 57 18.72 -1.76 7.80
N ALA A 58 18.93 -0.56 7.22
CA ALA A 58 20.24 -0.16 6.70
C ALA A 58 21.31 -0.07 7.79
N ARG A 59 20.96 0.42 8.98
CA ARG A 59 21.87 0.44 10.14
C ARG A 59 22.25 -0.97 10.58
N ALA A 60 21.27 -1.87 10.66
CA ALA A 60 21.49 -3.27 11.04
C ALA A 60 22.30 -4.02 9.96
N ALA A 61 22.07 -3.72 8.68
CA ALA A 61 22.84 -4.28 7.57
C ALA A 61 24.33 -3.94 7.70
N ARG A 62 24.67 -2.66 7.90
CA ARG A 62 26.06 -2.22 8.12
C ARG A 62 26.69 -2.85 9.36
N ALA A 63 25.90 -3.16 10.39
CA ALA A 63 26.36 -3.83 11.59
C ALA A 63 26.43 -5.36 11.48
N GLY A 64 26.06 -5.95 10.34
CA GLY A 64 25.97 -7.40 10.15
C GLY A 64 24.83 -8.07 10.92
N THR A 65 23.88 -7.30 11.46
CA THR A 65 22.77 -7.77 12.31
C THR A 65 21.40 -7.59 11.67
N ALA A 66 21.32 -7.42 10.34
CA ALA A 66 20.07 -7.30 9.63
C ALA A 66 19.15 -8.51 9.88
N PRO A 67 17.81 -8.31 9.92
CA PRO A 67 16.86 -9.40 10.09
C PRO A 67 16.95 -10.39 8.92
N HIS A 68 16.55 -11.64 9.17
CA HIS A 68 16.47 -12.67 8.13
C HIS A 68 15.29 -12.43 7.19
N ILE A 69 14.20 -11.85 7.72
CA ILE A 69 13.02 -11.42 6.97
C ILE A 69 12.67 -9.98 7.36
N ALA A 70 12.50 -9.09 6.37
CA ALA A 70 12.10 -7.71 6.58
C ALA A 70 10.82 -7.38 5.78
N ALA A 71 9.81 -6.81 6.44
CA ALA A 71 8.56 -6.41 5.79
C ALA A 71 8.65 -4.96 5.29
N TYR A 72 8.89 -4.76 4.01
CA TYR A 72 8.88 -3.43 3.40
C TYR A 72 7.50 -3.07 2.87
N GLN A 73 7.09 -1.83 3.17
CA GLN A 73 5.92 -1.22 2.56
C GLN A 73 6.19 -0.90 1.08
N TYR A 74 5.13 -0.88 0.27
CA TYR A 74 5.22 -0.60 -1.18
C TYR A 74 5.94 0.71 -1.52
N THR A 75 5.91 1.69 -0.63
CA THR A 75 6.60 2.99 -0.80
C THR A 75 8.11 2.94 -0.60
N TYR A 76 8.65 1.83 -0.15
CA TYR A 76 10.07 1.63 0.15
C TYR A 76 10.70 0.51 -0.68
N LEU A 77 10.12 0.18 -1.83
CA LEU A 77 10.63 -0.91 -2.69
C LEU A 77 12.01 -0.57 -3.27
N GLN A 78 12.23 0.71 -3.64
CA GLN A 78 13.52 1.13 -4.16
C GLN A 78 14.60 1.07 -3.07
N GLU A 79 14.28 1.51 -1.86
CA GLU A 79 15.18 1.42 -0.71
C GLU A 79 15.54 -0.03 -0.38
N ALA A 80 14.56 -0.96 -0.49
CA ALA A 80 14.82 -2.38 -0.28
C ALA A 80 15.75 -2.99 -1.35
N GLN A 81 15.67 -2.53 -2.58
CA GLN A 81 16.55 -2.96 -3.66
C GLN A 81 17.96 -2.36 -3.56
N ASP A 82 18.06 -1.14 -3.04
CA ASP A 82 19.32 -0.39 -2.97
C ASP A 82 20.17 -0.74 -1.75
N ILE A 83 19.57 -1.31 -0.71
CA ILE A 83 20.29 -1.63 0.52
C ILE A 83 21.36 -2.69 0.29
N ARG A 84 22.53 -2.47 0.87
CA ARG A 84 23.70 -3.34 0.72
C ARG A 84 24.13 -3.93 2.05
N ASP A 85 24.73 -5.13 1.99
CA ASP A 85 25.44 -5.74 3.11
C ASP A 85 26.83 -5.07 3.32
N PRO A 86 27.62 -5.45 4.36
CA PRO A 86 28.94 -4.87 4.58
C PRO A 86 29.95 -5.13 3.46
N ASP A 87 29.70 -6.11 2.59
CA ASP A 87 30.56 -6.45 1.45
C ASP A 87 30.11 -5.73 0.15
N GLY A 88 29.12 -4.83 0.23
CA GLY A 88 28.56 -4.07 -0.91
C GLY A 88 27.61 -4.86 -1.80
N ARG A 89 27.21 -6.09 -1.42
CA ARG A 89 26.25 -6.91 -2.16
C ARG A 89 24.81 -6.53 -1.79
N PRO A 90 23.81 -6.76 -2.67
CA PRO A 90 22.40 -6.60 -2.31
C PRO A 90 22.10 -7.34 -1.00
N LEU A 91 21.42 -6.66 -0.05
CA LEU A 91 21.06 -7.28 1.23
C LEU A 91 20.04 -8.40 1.07
N PHE A 92 19.16 -8.27 0.09
CA PHE A 92 18.06 -9.20 -0.13
C PHE A 92 18.22 -9.98 -1.42
N THR A 93 17.78 -11.23 -1.39
CA THR A 93 17.70 -12.12 -2.56
C THR A 93 16.26 -12.27 -3.04
N SER A 94 16.07 -12.64 -4.32
CA SER A 94 14.77 -12.99 -4.86
C SER A 94 14.22 -14.24 -4.16
N VAL A 95 12.94 -14.18 -3.78
CA VAL A 95 12.23 -15.33 -3.19
C VAL A 95 12.14 -16.48 -4.20
N THR A 96 11.90 -16.18 -5.49
CA THR A 96 11.89 -17.21 -6.55
C THR A 96 13.23 -17.95 -6.62
N LYS A 97 14.35 -17.21 -6.63
CA LYS A 97 15.69 -17.81 -6.66
C LYS A 97 15.97 -18.63 -5.41
N ALA A 98 15.61 -18.12 -4.23
CA ALA A 98 15.85 -18.81 -2.97
C ALA A 98 15.01 -20.08 -2.82
N VAL A 99 13.77 -20.10 -3.34
CA VAL A 99 12.93 -21.30 -3.41
C VAL A 99 13.52 -22.34 -4.38
N GLY A 100 14.07 -21.92 -5.51
CA GLY A 100 14.80 -22.81 -6.44
C GLY A 100 13.94 -23.89 -7.06
N GLY A 101 12.68 -23.62 -7.36
CA GLY A 101 11.74 -24.57 -7.97
C GLY A 101 11.22 -25.68 -7.04
N ARG A 102 11.49 -25.59 -5.74
CA ARG A 102 10.94 -26.54 -4.74
C ARG A 102 9.44 -26.34 -4.58
N GLU A 103 8.70 -27.43 -4.44
CA GLU A 103 7.24 -27.43 -4.20
C GLU A 103 6.92 -27.34 -2.70
N GLU A 104 7.90 -27.67 -1.86
CA GLU A 104 7.78 -27.72 -0.41
C GLU A 104 9.11 -27.32 0.25
N ILE A 105 9.04 -26.65 1.41
CA ILE A 105 10.20 -26.31 2.23
C ILE A 105 9.88 -26.66 3.69
N LEU A 106 10.60 -27.64 4.23
CA LEU A 106 10.42 -28.16 5.60
C LEU A 106 8.96 -28.59 5.90
N GLY A 107 8.25 -29.14 4.92
CA GLY A 107 6.86 -29.57 5.05
C GLY A 107 5.83 -28.44 4.86
N GLU A 108 6.28 -27.21 4.59
CA GLU A 108 5.37 -26.12 4.24
C GLU A 108 5.27 -26.01 2.71
N PRO A 109 4.06 -26.14 2.11
CA PRO A 109 3.87 -25.99 0.67
C PRO A 109 4.28 -24.62 0.15
N VAL A 110 4.95 -24.58 -0.99
CA VAL A 110 5.31 -23.32 -1.66
C VAL A 110 4.07 -22.76 -2.37
N VAL A 111 3.71 -21.51 -2.05
CA VAL A 111 2.49 -20.85 -2.55
C VAL A 111 2.78 -19.75 -3.60
N LEU A 112 3.99 -19.71 -4.18
CA LEU A 112 4.39 -18.61 -5.07
C LEU A 112 3.52 -18.51 -6.33
N ASP A 113 3.13 -19.66 -6.91
CA ASP A 113 2.32 -19.69 -8.12
C ASP A 113 0.82 -19.47 -7.85
N ASP A 114 0.41 -19.57 -6.59
CA ASP A 114 -0.95 -19.31 -6.13
C ASP A 114 -1.18 -17.81 -5.75
N ILE A 115 -0.13 -16.99 -5.78
CA ILE A 115 -0.27 -15.55 -5.52
C ILE A 115 -1.11 -14.90 -6.62
N VAL A 116 -2.12 -14.10 -6.22
CA VAL A 116 -2.97 -13.34 -7.13
C VAL A 116 -2.11 -12.55 -8.14
N ALA A 117 -2.42 -12.69 -9.42
CA ALA A 117 -1.52 -12.32 -10.52
C ALA A 117 -0.98 -10.88 -10.45
N ASN A 118 -1.84 -9.89 -10.19
CA ASN A 118 -1.42 -8.50 -10.10
C ASN A 118 -0.60 -8.19 -8.83
N MET A 119 -0.81 -8.92 -7.74
CA MET A 119 0.02 -8.81 -6.54
C MET A 119 1.40 -9.40 -6.78
N ARG A 120 1.48 -10.53 -7.48
CA ARG A 120 2.73 -11.13 -7.91
C ARG A 120 3.50 -10.18 -8.83
N ALA A 121 2.83 -9.63 -9.86
CA ALA A 121 3.41 -8.70 -10.82
C ALA A 121 3.98 -7.45 -10.12
N TYR A 122 3.29 -6.92 -9.10
CA TYR A 122 3.73 -5.75 -8.35
C TYR A 122 5.10 -5.94 -7.65
N TYR A 123 5.38 -7.14 -7.14
CA TYR A 123 6.63 -7.46 -6.44
C TYR A 123 7.62 -8.28 -7.29
N THR A 124 7.36 -8.39 -8.59
CA THR A 124 8.26 -9.03 -9.58
C THR A 124 9.15 -7.97 -10.24
N PHE A 125 10.45 -8.20 -10.22
CA PHE A 125 11.47 -7.41 -10.90
C PHE A 125 12.39 -8.35 -11.68
N ASP A 126 12.75 -7.98 -12.89
CA ASP A 126 13.61 -8.79 -13.80
C ASP A 126 13.12 -10.25 -13.95
N GLY A 127 11.80 -10.46 -13.94
CA GLY A 127 11.17 -11.76 -14.06
C GLY A 127 11.13 -12.60 -12.77
N ASP A 128 11.75 -12.13 -11.68
CA ASP A 128 11.79 -12.80 -10.38
C ASP A 128 10.86 -12.16 -9.36
N LEU A 129 10.13 -12.95 -8.59
CA LEU A 129 9.43 -12.47 -7.40
C LEU A 129 10.49 -12.09 -6.34
N SER A 130 10.80 -10.81 -6.25
CA SER A 130 11.84 -10.30 -5.35
C SER A 130 11.45 -10.38 -3.89
N SER A 131 10.16 -10.20 -3.58
CA SER A 131 9.62 -10.30 -2.22
C SER A 131 8.22 -10.91 -2.24
N MET A 132 7.84 -11.57 -1.15
CA MET A 132 6.57 -12.26 -1.02
C MET A 132 5.48 -11.32 -0.48
N PRO A 133 4.37 -11.08 -1.18
CA PRO A 133 3.26 -10.28 -0.66
C PRO A 133 2.78 -10.82 0.69
N ARG A 134 2.52 -9.93 1.65
CA ARG A 134 2.02 -10.30 2.98
C ARG A 134 0.61 -9.77 3.25
N ASN A 135 0.40 -8.52 2.94
CA ASN A 135 -0.91 -7.88 3.03
C ASN A 135 -1.10 -6.97 1.82
N THR A 136 -2.34 -6.84 1.38
CA THR A 136 -2.66 -6.08 0.17
C THR A 136 -3.96 -5.32 0.37
N SER A 137 -4.02 -4.13 -0.21
CA SER A 137 -5.21 -3.30 -0.27
C SER A 137 -5.33 -2.63 -1.63
N THR A 138 -6.54 -2.14 -1.93
CA THR A 138 -6.81 -1.28 -3.08
C THR A 138 -7.78 -0.17 -2.67
N VAL A 139 -8.02 0.80 -3.54
CA VAL A 139 -8.95 1.91 -3.26
C VAL A 139 -10.35 1.57 -3.74
N LEU A 140 -11.36 1.84 -2.91
CA LEU A 140 -12.77 1.56 -3.18
C LEU A 140 -13.63 2.80 -2.96
N LEU A 141 -14.85 2.79 -3.51
CA LEU A 141 -15.91 3.74 -3.22
C LEU A 141 -16.87 3.15 -2.19
N TYR A 142 -17.14 3.91 -1.14
CA TYR A 142 -18.14 3.64 -0.11
C TYR A 142 -19.27 4.64 -0.26
N SER A 143 -20.49 4.16 -0.45
CA SER A 143 -21.65 5.01 -0.71
C SER A 143 -22.73 4.82 0.34
N ASN A 144 -23.25 5.91 0.89
CA ASN A 144 -24.50 5.90 1.64
C ASN A 144 -25.65 5.66 0.67
N ILE A 145 -26.03 4.37 0.53
CA ILE A 145 -27.05 3.99 -0.48
C ILE A 145 -28.42 4.55 -0.17
N ASP A 146 -28.71 4.84 1.10
CA ASP A 146 -29.98 5.44 1.49
C ASP A 146 -30.06 6.91 1.01
N ALA A 147 -28.94 7.66 1.14
CA ALA A 147 -28.85 9.02 0.60
C ALA A 147 -28.88 9.04 -0.93
N LEU A 148 -28.16 8.11 -1.59
CA LEU A 148 -28.20 8.02 -3.05
C LEU A 148 -29.61 7.72 -3.57
N ARG A 149 -30.31 6.75 -3.00
CA ARG A 149 -31.68 6.40 -3.38
C ARG A 149 -32.68 7.54 -3.13
N ALA A 150 -32.55 8.26 -2.01
CA ALA A 150 -33.33 9.46 -1.76
C ALA A 150 -33.08 10.54 -2.80
N ALA A 151 -31.91 10.60 -3.42
CA ALA A 151 -31.57 11.48 -4.53
C ALA A 151 -31.98 10.93 -5.90
N GLY A 152 -32.61 9.74 -5.97
CA GLY A 152 -33.02 9.11 -7.23
C GLY A 152 -31.91 8.32 -7.92
N ILE A 153 -30.81 8.05 -7.22
CA ILE A 153 -29.67 7.30 -7.75
C ILE A 153 -29.80 5.85 -7.27
N ALA A 154 -29.99 4.92 -8.21
CA ALA A 154 -30.21 3.50 -7.89
C ALA A 154 -28.93 2.80 -7.45
N GLU A 155 -27.79 3.07 -8.11
CA GLU A 155 -26.49 2.41 -7.92
C GLU A 155 -25.37 3.43 -7.71
N PRO A 156 -24.30 3.08 -6.98
CA PRO A 156 -23.12 3.91 -6.84
C PRO A 156 -22.47 4.27 -8.19
N PRO A 157 -21.93 5.49 -8.34
CA PRO A 157 -21.28 5.91 -9.56
C PRO A 157 -20.01 5.07 -9.85
N SER A 158 -19.78 4.77 -11.12
CA SER A 158 -18.64 4.01 -11.63
C SER A 158 -17.61 4.88 -12.35
N THR A 159 -18.05 6.07 -12.83
CA THR A 159 -17.21 7.00 -13.60
C THR A 159 -17.16 8.37 -12.94
N TRP A 160 -16.20 9.19 -13.36
CA TRP A 160 -16.10 10.58 -12.87
C TRP A 160 -17.34 11.41 -13.25
N ALA A 161 -17.85 11.27 -14.45
CA ALA A 161 -19.07 11.96 -14.86
C ALA A 161 -20.30 11.53 -14.03
N GLU A 162 -20.40 10.23 -13.69
CA GLU A 162 -21.46 9.75 -12.81
C GLU A 162 -21.30 10.26 -11.37
N VAL A 163 -20.04 10.43 -10.87
CA VAL A 163 -19.77 11.08 -9.57
C VAL A 163 -20.25 12.53 -9.58
N GLU A 164 -19.95 13.29 -10.64
CA GLU A 164 -20.40 14.67 -10.78
C GLU A 164 -21.95 14.75 -10.78
N ALA A 165 -22.59 13.89 -11.56
CA ALA A 165 -24.06 13.83 -11.64
C ALA A 165 -24.66 13.43 -10.27
N ALA A 166 -24.09 12.47 -9.58
CA ALA A 166 -24.54 12.07 -8.26
C ALA A 166 -24.38 13.20 -7.23
N CYS A 167 -23.25 13.90 -7.23
CA CYS A 167 -23.02 15.05 -6.36
C CYS A 167 -24.04 16.18 -6.65
N ALA A 168 -24.30 16.47 -7.91
CA ALA A 168 -25.31 17.47 -8.30
C ALA A 168 -26.72 17.08 -7.84
N ALA A 169 -27.10 15.80 -7.95
CA ALA A 169 -28.40 15.30 -7.49
C ALA A 169 -28.55 15.31 -5.96
N LEU A 170 -27.45 15.16 -5.22
CA LEU A 170 -27.40 15.22 -3.76
C LEU A 170 -27.43 16.67 -3.24
N ALA A 171 -26.90 17.62 -4.01
CA ALA A 171 -26.85 19.02 -3.63
C ALA A 171 -28.30 19.62 -3.51
N GLY A 172 -28.53 20.40 -2.45
CA GLY A 172 -29.79 21.15 -2.28
C GLY A 172 -30.96 20.35 -1.74
N ARG A 173 -30.81 19.07 -1.41
CA ARG A 173 -31.81 18.30 -0.68
C ARG A 173 -31.61 18.46 0.82
N ASP A 174 -32.66 18.62 1.59
CA ASP A 174 -32.68 18.70 3.07
C ASP A 174 -32.16 20.00 3.70
N GLY A 175 -31.88 21.07 2.93
CA GLY A 175 -31.39 22.34 3.52
C GLY A 175 -30.03 22.27 4.22
N ALA A 176 -29.41 21.08 4.26
CA ALA A 176 -28.07 20.86 4.78
C ALA A 176 -27.02 21.05 3.68
N ARG A 177 -25.91 21.74 3.99
CA ARG A 177 -24.72 21.77 3.12
C ARG A 177 -24.00 20.42 3.21
N ARG A 178 -24.49 19.43 2.46
CA ARG A 178 -23.86 18.12 2.35
C ARG A 178 -23.04 18.08 1.07
N ALA A 179 -21.75 17.75 1.19
CA ALA A 179 -20.94 17.42 0.02
C ALA A 179 -21.36 16.07 -0.57
N GLY A 180 -21.20 15.89 -1.87
CA GLY A 180 -21.47 14.62 -2.51
C GLY A 180 -20.43 13.55 -2.15
N ILE A 181 -19.15 13.93 -2.08
CA ILE A 181 -18.03 12.98 -1.93
C ILE A 181 -16.87 13.57 -1.13
N THR A 182 -16.10 12.69 -0.48
CA THR A 182 -14.84 13.02 0.19
C THR A 182 -13.79 11.91 0.00
N TRP A 183 -12.53 12.26 0.10
CA TRP A 183 -11.37 11.35 0.20
C TRP A 183 -10.17 12.08 0.80
N PRO A 184 -9.20 11.37 1.40
CA PRO A 184 -8.01 12.01 1.95
C PRO A 184 -7.09 12.54 0.83
N ASN A 185 -6.52 13.72 1.01
CA ASN A 185 -5.42 14.19 0.18
C ASN A 185 -4.18 13.35 0.50
N PHE A 186 -3.99 12.24 -0.24
CA PHE A 186 -2.94 11.27 0.00
C PHE A 186 -2.34 10.75 -1.31
N GLY A 187 -1.01 10.68 -1.38
CA GLY A 187 -0.26 10.39 -2.61
C GLY A 187 -0.65 9.11 -3.34
N TRP A 188 -1.10 8.08 -2.62
CA TRP A 188 -1.57 6.85 -3.23
C TRP A 188 -2.82 7.03 -4.11
N LEU A 189 -3.72 7.98 -3.75
CA LEU A 189 -4.90 8.26 -4.55
C LEU A 189 -4.54 8.94 -5.88
N PHE A 190 -3.49 9.78 -5.92
CA PHE A 190 -2.95 10.32 -7.17
C PHE A 190 -2.44 9.17 -8.05
N GLN A 191 -1.65 8.27 -7.49
CA GLN A 191 -1.10 7.13 -8.21
C GLN A 191 -2.20 6.22 -8.74
N GLN A 192 -3.25 5.92 -7.94
CA GLN A 192 -4.41 5.14 -8.37
C GLN A 192 -5.10 5.79 -9.56
N SER A 193 -5.35 7.10 -9.49
CA SER A 193 -6.08 7.81 -10.54
C SER A 193 -5.28 7.94 -11.82
N VAL A 194 -3.96 8.08 -11.73
CA VAL A 194 -3.07 8.06 -12.90
C VAL A 194 -3.05 6.65 -13.50
N ALA A 195 -2.90 5.61 -12.69
CA ALA A 195 -2.88 4.22 -13.15
C ALA A 195 -4.19 3.78 -13.80
N GLN A 196 -5.36 4.18 -13.27
CA GLN A 196 -6.66 3.90 -13.88
C GLN A 196 -6.81 4.45 -15.31
N GLN A 197 -6.06 5.51 -15.64
CA GLN A 197 -6.02 6.12 -16.97
C GLN A 197 -4.90 5.53 -17.85
N GLY A 198 -4.12 4.55 -17.35
CA GLY A 198 -2.98 3.96 -18.04
C GLY A 198 -1.71 4.81 -17.99
N GLY A 199 -1.72 5.89 -17.21
CA GLY A 199 -0.59 6.81 -17.06
C GLY A 199 0.50 6.29 -16.13
N LEU A 200 1.66 6.92 -16.20
CA LEU A 200 2.83 6.60 -15.40
C LEU A 200 3.25 7.83 -14.56
N LEU A 201 3.82 7.61 -13.39
CA LEU A 201 4.38 8.66 -12.53
C LEU A 201 5.87 8.88 -12.74
N ALA A 202 6.56 7.91 -13.35
CA ALA A 202 7.98 7.94 -13.57
C ALA A 202 8.34 7.28 -14.91
N ASP A 203 9.51 7.60 -15.41
CA ASP A 203 10.08 6.95 -16.58
C ASP A 203 10.47 5.48 -16.33
N HIS A 204 11.09 4.85 -17.30
CA HIS A 204 11.45 3.42 -17.24
C HIS A 204 10.28 2.53 -16.78
N GLU A 205 9.07 2.77 -17.38
CA GLU A 205 7.85 2.02 -17.03
C GLU A 205 7.53 2.08 -15.52
N ASN A 206 7.56 3.28 -14.94
CA ASN A 206 7.43 3.46 -13.48
C ASN A 206 8.61 2.85 -12.68
N GLY A 207 9.83 2.85 -13.21
CA GLY A 207 10.99 2.23 -12.55
C GLY A 207 11.00 0.71 -12.61
N ARG A 208 10.20 0.11 -13.51
CA ARG A 208 10.07 -1.36 -13.65
C ARG A 208 11.02 -1.95 -14.68
N SER A 209 11.43 -1.17 -15.68
CA SER A 209 12.40 -1.56 -16.72
C SER A 209 13.79 -0.94 -16.52
N GLY A 210 14.01 -0.29 -15.40
CA GLY A 210 15.27 0.37 -15.02
C GLY A 210 15.01 1.34 -13.87
N ARG A 211 16.08 1.90 -13.29
CA ARG A 211 15.97 2.92 -12.24
C ARG A 211 15.27 4.17 -12.79
N SER A 212 14.28 4.67 -12.05
CA SER A 212 13.62 5.94 -12.41
C SER A 212 14.59 7.11 -12.29
N GLU A 213 14.64 7.92 -13.34
CA GLU A 213 15.45 9.14 -13.45
C GLU A 213 14.57 10.39 -13.53
N LYS A 214 13.26 10.22 -13.84
CA LYS A 214 12.30 11.30 -13.97
C LYS A 214 10.99 10.98 -13.28
N VAL A 215 10.41 12.00 -12.63
CA VAL A 215 9.05 11.99 -12.09
C VAL A 215 8.19 12.94 -12.90
N ASP A 216 6.95 12.57 -13.20
CA ASP A 216 6.04 13.37 -13.99
C ASP A 216 4.69 13.63 -13.28
N PHE A 217 4.60 14.77 -12.60
CA PHE A 217 3.34 15.31 -12.06
C PHE A 217 2.61 16.22 -13.07
N MET A 218 3.15 16.37 -14.27
CA MET A 218 2.56 17.18 -15.34
C MET A 218 1.98 16.33 -16.47
N SER A 219 1.92 15.00 -16.27
CA SER A 219 1.30 14.10 -17.25
C SER A 219 -0.16 14.47 -17.49
N PRO A 220 -0.71 14.21 -18.68
CA PRO A 220 -2.13 14.43 -18.98
C PRO A 220 -3.06 13.76 -17.97
N GLU A 221 -2.73 12.55 -17.54
CA GLU A 221 -3.51 11.75 -16.58
C GLU A 221 -3.51 12.39 -15.17
N MET A 222 -2.35 12.87 -14.71
CA MET A 222 -2.25 13.60 -13.45
C MET A 222 -3.05 14.90 -13.52
N LEU A 223 -2.83 15.71 -14.55
CA LEU A 223 -3.54 16.97 -14.71
C LEU A 223 -5.05 16.79 -14.86
N ALA A 224 -5.50 15.73 -15.54
CA ALA A 224 -6.93 15.41 -15.63
C ALA A 224 -7.51 15.13 -14.23
N TYR A 225 -6.83 14.30 -13.42
CA TYR A 225 -7.29 13.97 -12.07
C TYR A 225 -7.35 15.20 -11.15
N VAL A 226 -6.27 15.97 -11.05
CA VAL A 226 -6.21 17.10 -10.12
C VAL A 226 -7.13 18.26 -10.57
N THR A 227 -7.38 18.38 -11.88
CA THR A 227 -8.36 19.32 -12.43
C THR A 227 -9.78 18.93 -12.04
N TRP A 228 -10.15 17.65 -12.26
CA TRP A 228 -11.43 17.11 -11.85
C TRP A 228 -11.67 17.27 -10.34
N TRP A 229 -10.67 16.98 -9.52
CA TRP A 229 -10.74 17.13 -8.06
C TRP A 229 -10.97 18.61 -7.66
N ARG A 230 -10.17 19.55 -8.21
CA ARG A 230 -10.35 20.99 -7.99
C ARG A 230 -11.76 21.45 -8.37
N ASP A 231 -12.27 20.98 -9.51
CA ASP A 231 -13.55 21.42 -10.03
C ASP A 231 -14.72 20.89 -9.18
N LEU A 232 -14.66 19.66 -8.70
CA LEU A 232 -15.57 19.14 -7.66
C LEU A 232 -15.54 19.99 -6.38
N HIS A 233 -14.36 20.40 -5.94
CA HIS A 233 -14.22 21.24 -4.75
C HIS A 233 -14.85 22.62 -4.97
N ARG A 234 -14.57 23.27 -6.09
CA ARG A 234 -15.14 24.58 -6.46
C ARG A 234 -16.66 24.55 -6.60
N ALA A 235 -17.19 23.44 -7.06
CA ALA A 235 -18.63 23.21 -7.15
C ALA A 235 -19.30 22.93 -5.79
N GLY A 236 -18.54 22.77 -4.70
CA GLY A 236 -19.03 22.35 -3.39
C GLY A 236 -19.43 20.88 -3.32
N HIS A 237 -19.01 20.08 -4.28
CA HIS A 237 -19.30 18.64 -4.39
C HIS A 237 -18.33 17.78 -3.59
N TYR A 238 -17.06 18.20 -3.48
CA TYR A 238 -16.04 17.52 -2.72
C TYR A 238 -15.78 18.23 -1.38
N LEU A 239 -15.80 17.46 -0.28
CA LEU A 239 -15.44 17.92 1.05
C LEU A 239 -13.96 17.67 1.29
N TYR A 240 -13.20 18.76 1.46
CA TYR A 240 -11.83 18.70 1.95
C TYR A 240 -11.80 18.96 3.45
N THR A 241 -11.17 18.08 4.22
CA THR A 241 -11.07 18.22 5.70
C THR A 241 -10.07 19.31 6.14
N GLY A 242 -9.36 19.92 5.18
CA GLY A 242 -8.32 20.94 5.45
C GLY A 242 -6.95 20.36 5.85
N LYS A 243 -6.82 19.04 5.86
CA LYS A 243 -5.59 18.33 6.25
C LYS A 243 -5.18 17.31 5.20
N GLN A 244 -3.87 17.17 5.01
CA GLN A 244 -3.30 16.06 4.25
C GLN A 244 -3.36 14.76 5.07
N SER A 245 -3.45 13.63 4.38
CA SER A 245 -3.46 12.28 5.00
C SER A 245 -4.57 12.06 6.03
N ASP A 246 -5.65 12.82 5.98
CA ASP A 246 -6.73 12.77 6.97
C ASP A 246 -7.77 11.69 6.67
N TRP A 247 -7.35 10.43 6.76
CA TRP A 247 -8.21 9.26 6.58
C TRP A 247 -9.37 9.25 7.58
N TRP A 248 -9.11 9.62 8.83
CA TRP A 248 -10.11 9.64 9.89
C TRP A 248 -11.13 10.75 9.72
N GLY A 249 -10.70 11.97 9.42
CA GLY A 249 -11.61 13.08 9.17
C GLY A 249 -12.55 12.82 7.99
N CYS A 250 -12.05 12.19 6.91
CA CYS A 250 -12.90 11.78 5.79
C CYS A 250 -13.91 10.69 6.19
N MET A 251 -13.48 9.69 6.98
CA MET A 251 -14.37 8.66 7.50
C MET A 251 -15.42 9.23 8.46
N GLU A 252 -15.05 10.17 9.33
CA GLU A 252 -15.97 10.86 10.22
C GLU A 252 -16.98 11.70 9.43
N ALA A 253 -16.53 12.46 8.43
CA ALA A 253 -17.41 13.24 7.56
C ALA A 253 -18.45 12.35 6.85
N PHE A 254 -18.04 11.18 6.36
CA PHE A 254 -18.94 10.19 5.79
C PHE A 254 -19.92 9.62 6.83
N ALA A 255 -19.44 9.24 7.99
CA ALA A 255 -20.25 8.68 9.07
C ALA A 255 -21.27 9.69 9.61
N ASN A 256 -20.89 10.96 9.72
CA ASN A 256 -21.76 12.06 10.17
C ASN A 256 -22.78 12.48 9.08
N GLY A 257 -22.59 12.01 7.83
CA GLY A 257 -23.41 12.37 6.70
C GLY A 257 -23.08 13.74 6.09
N ASP A 258 -21.90 14.31 6.40
CA ASP A 258 -21.38 15.52 5.76
C ASP A 258 -20.96 15.27 4.30
N ALA A 259 -20.63 14.03 3.97
CA ALA A 259 -20.46 13.52 2.62
C ALA A 259 -21.26 12.22 2.42
N ALA A 260 -21.90 12.07 1.25
CA ALA A 260 -22.67 10.88 0.92
C ALA A 260 -21.83 9.73 0.37
N MET A 261 -20.65 10.03 -0.13
CA MET A 261 -19.70 9.06 -0.69
C MET A 261 -18.29 9.30 -0.11
N LEU A 262 -17.54 8.21 0.02
CA LEU A 262 -16.17 8.22 0.50
C LEU A 262 -15.31 7.33 -0.40
N VAL A 263 -14.21 7.86 -0.94
CA VAL A 263 -13.16 7.03 -1.55
C VAL A 263 -12.11 6.74 -0.48
N SER A 264 -11.87 5.46 -0.20
CA SER A 264 -10.93 5.04 0.84
C SER A 264 -10.31 3.67 0.56
N SER A 265 -9.35 3.29 1.39
CA SER A 265 -8.68 1.98 1.32
C SER A 265 -9.65 0.84 1.65
N SER A 266 -9.49 -0.30 0.96
CA SER A 266 -10.21 -1.54 1.29
C SER A 266 -9.93 -2.06 2.71
N VAL A 267 -8.81 -1.69 3.32
CA VAL A 267 -8.50 -2.01 4.73
C VAL A 267 -9.49 -1.35 5.70
N GLU A 268 -10.07 -0.23 5.31
CA GLU A 268 -11.03 0.54 6.11
C GLU A 268 -12.48 0.02 5.97
N THR A 269 -12.75 -1.00 5.14
CA THR A 269 -14.11 -1.53 4.90
C THR A 269 -14.84 -1.84 6.21
N GLY A 270 -14.23 -2.60 7.11
CA GLY A 270 -14.83 -2.97 8.38
C GLY A 270 -15.15 -1.75 9.27
N PRO A 271 -14.18 -0.88 9.57
CA PRO A 271 -14.43 0.38 10.29
C PRO A 271 -15.52 1.26 9.66
N ILE A 272 -15.49 1.48 8.34
CA ILE A 272 -16.47 2.31 7.64
C ILE A 272 -17.89 1.72 7.75
N VAL A 273 -18.05 0.42 7.48
CA VAL A 273 -19.36 -0.26 7.58
C VAL A 273 -19.90 -0.22 9.02
N ARG A 274 -19.04 -0.40 10.02
CA ARG A 274 -19.45 -0.28 11.43
C ARG A 274 -19.86 1.14 11.80
N ALA A 275 -19.10 2.16 11.34
CA ALA A 275 -19.41 3.56 11.60
C ALA A 275 -20.76 3.96 10.97
N ALA A 276 -21.02 3.58 9.72
CA ALA A 276 -22.25 3.81 9.02
C ALA A 276 -23.46 3.12 9.71
N ARG A 277 -23.29 1.86 10.12
CA ARG A 277 -24.35 1.14 10.88
C ARG A 277 -24.68 1.86 12.18
N LYS A 278 -23.66 2.35 12.91
CA LYS A 278 -23.87 3.14 14.13
C LYS A 278 -24.58 4.47 13.83
N ALA A 279 -24.29 5.08 12.69
CA ALA A 279 -24.95 6.29 12.23
C ALA A 279 -26.37 6.06 11.63
N GLY A 280 -26.79 4.80 11.46
CA GLY A 280 -28.16 4.45 11.05
C GLY A 280 -28.38 4.39 9.54
N PHE A 281 -27.33 4.25 8.70
CA PHE A 281 -27.49 4.10 7.26
C PHE A 281 -26.73 2.89 6.69
N ARG A 282 -27.14 2.48 5.48
CA ARG A 282 -26.54 1.34 4.77
C ARG A 282 -25.44 1.81 3.83
N VAL A 283 -24.33 1.07 3.82
CA VAL A 283 -23.22 1.29 2.90
C VAL A 283 -23.28 0.27 1.77
N GLN A 284 -23.13 0.74 0.55
CA GLN A 284 -22.74 -0.08 -0.59
C GLN A 284 -21.28 0.21 -0.93
N VAL A 285 -20.48 -0.87 -1.04
CA VAL A 285 -19.06 -0.78 -1.45
C VAL A 285 -18.97 -1.14 -2.92
N SER A 286 -18.27 -0.34 -3.69
CA SER A 286 -18.06 -0.54 -5.12
C SER A 286 -16.63 -0.23 -5.52
N ARG A 287 -16.27 -0.53 -6.77
CA ARG A 287 -14.95 -0.19 -7.31
C ARG A 287 -14.73 1.32 -7.30
N MET A 288 -13.47 1.74 -7.27
CA MET A 288 -13.10 3.15 -7.39
C MET A 288 -13.57 3.71 -8.73
N PRO A 289 -14.29 4.85 -8.77
CA PRO A 289 -14.69 5.51 -10.02
C PRO A 289 -13.47 5.88 -10.86
N TYR A 290 -13.61 5.76 -12.18
CA TYR A 290 -12.53 6.02 -13.13
C TYR A 290 -12.91 7.10 -14.16
N ASN A 291 -11.93 7.64 -14.85
CA ASN A 291 -12.14 8.60 -15.94
C ASN A 291 -12.63 7.86 -17.19
N GLU A 292 -13.93 8.00 -17.52
CA GLU A 292 -14.54 7.36 -18.69
C GLU A 292 -13.94 7.83 -20.02
N ARG A 293 -13.38 9.03 -20.06
CA ARG A 293 -12.73 9.58 -21.27
C ARG A 293 -11.42 8.89 -21.60
N ALA A 294 -10.69 8.45 -20.58
CA ALA A 294 -9.47 7.68 -20.75
C ALA A 294 -9.74 6.17 -20.86
N GLY A 295 -10.89 5.72 -20.35
CA GLY A 295 -11.21 4.31 -20.18
C GLY A 295 -10.59 3.75 -18.89
N TYR A 296 -10.88 2.48 -18.59
CA TYR A 296 -10.40 1.81 -17.39
C TYR A 296 -9.16 0.96 -17.70
N ALA A 297 -8.00 1.37 -17.23
CA ALA A 297 -6.73 0.65 -17.39
C ALA A 297 -6.33 -0.20 -16.17
N GLY A 298 -7.13 -0.19 -15.10
CA GLY A 298 -6.89 -1.00 -13.90
C GLY A 298 -6.50 -0.20 -12.67
N ASN A 299 -6.47 -0.90 -11.54
CA ASN A 299 -6.04 -0.37 -10.24
C ASN A 299 -4.76 -1.04 -9.78
N LEU A 300 -3.97 -0.31 -9.02
CA LEU A 300 -2.78 -0.84 -8.36
C LEU A 300 -3.07 -1.21 -6.91
N ILE A 301 -2.16 -1.98 -6.34
CA ILE A 301 -2.21 -2.36 -4.93
C ILE A 301 -1.43 -1.38 -4.05
N ALA A 302 -1.68 -1.46 -2.75
CA ALA A 302 -0.74 -1.06 -1.70
C ALA A 302 -0.62 -2.19 -0.69
N GLY A 303 0.39 -2.13 0.16
CA GLY A 303 0.61 -3.14 1.19
C GLY A 303 2.07 -3.33 1.52
N GLU A 304 2.39 -4.51 2.01
CA GLU A 304 3.74 -4.89 2.43
C GLU A 304 4.11 -6.23 1.81
N SER A 305 5.40 -6.40 1.60
CA SER A 305 5.99 -7.68 1.20
C SER A 305 7.16 -8.07 2.10
N LEU A 306 7.39 -9.37 2.22
CA LEU A 306 8.48 -9.96 2.99
C LEU A 306 9.70 -10.14 2.10
N TRP A 307 10.80 -9.54 2.49
CA TRP A 307 12.10 -9.60 1.83
C TRP A 307 13.01 -10.56 2.58
N LEU A 308 13.62 -11.51 1.85
CA LEU A 308 14.52 -12.52 2.39
C LEU A 308 15.97 -12.02 2.32
N ARG A 309 16.69 -12.02 3.46
CA ARG A 309 18.12 -11.68 3.50
C ARG A 309 18.93 -12.68 2.68
N ASP A 310 19.86 -12.18 1.87
CA ASP A 310 20.82 -12.99 1.14
C ASP A 310 21.98 -13.47 2.03
N GLY A 311 22.74 -14.44 1.54
CA GLY A 311 23.93 -14.95 2.22
C GLY A 311 23.66 -15.75 3.50
N LEU A 312 22.43 -16.19 3.75
CA LEU A 312 22.09 -17.09 4.85
C LEU A 312 22.63 -18.50 4.59
N ASP A 313 23.09 -19.19 5.64
CA ASP A 313 23.34 -20.62 5.55
C ASP A 313 22.05 -21.38 5.21
N GLU A 314 22.18 -22.57 4.64
CA GLU A 314 21.06 -23.34 4.13
C GLU A 314 19.97 -23.61 5.20
N PRO A 315 20.30 -24.07 6.44
CA PRO A 315 19.27 -24.28 7.45
C PRO A 315 18.52 -22.99 7.85
N THR A 316 19.23 -21.87 7.98
CA THR A 316 18.63 -20.57 8.34
C THR A 316 17.75 -20.04 7.20
N ARG A 317 18.22 -20.15 5.94
CA ARG A 317 17.48 -19.78 4.75
C ARG A 317 16.20 -20.59 4.62
N ASP A 318 16.28 -21.89 4.77
CA ASP A 318 15.12 -22.78 4.64
C ASP A 318 14.11 -22.57 5.76
N GLY A 319 14.56 -22.30 7.00
CA GLY A 319 13.69 -21.89 8.10
C GLY A 319 12.96 -20.56 7.82
N ALA A 320 13.66 -19.57 7.24
CA ALA A 320 13.05 -18.30 6.86
C ALA A 320 12.03 -18.46 5.72
N LEU A 321 12.37 -19.23 4.69
CA LEU A 321 11.45 -19.52 3.59
C LEU A 321 10.23 -20.31 4.05
N ALA A 322 10.40 -21.34 4.88
CA ALA A 322 9.30 -22.11 5.44
C ALA A 322 8.36 -21.21 6.25
N LEU A 323 8.91 -20.29 7.06
CA LEU A 323 8.08 -19.33 7.79
C LEU A 323 7.30 -18.41 6.82
N MET A 324 7.92 -17.92 5.75
CA MET A 324 7.23 -17.10 4.75
C MET A 324 6.08 -17.85 4.09
N GLN A 325 6.28 -19.13 3.72
CA GLN A 325 5.22 -19.99 3.17
C GLN A 325 4.12 -20.25 4.22
N PHE A 326 4.51 -20.56 5.46
CA PHE A 326 3.60 -20.79 6.58
C PHE A 326 2.68 -19.60 6.83
N LEU A 327 3.21 -18.37 6.83
CA LEU A 327 2.42 -17.14 7.02
C LEU A 327 1.41 -16.91 5.90
N ASN A 328 1.72 -17.35 4.68
CA ASN A 328 0.90 -17.15 3.49
C ASN A 328 0.05 -18.38 3.10
N ASN A 329 0.13 -19.49 3.85
CA ASN A 329 -0.78 -20.58 3.58
C ASN A 329 -2.24 -20.16 3.85
N PRO A 330 -3.25 -20.74 3.16
CA PRO A 330 -4.62 -20.23 3.20
C PRO A 330 -5.21 -20.11 4.61
N ARG A 331 -4.99 -21.09 5.48
CA ARG A 331 -5.53 -21.04 6.86
C ARG A 331 -4.90 -19.95 7.71
N ASN A 332 -3.60 -19.73 7.59
CA ASN A 332 -2.91 -18.71 8.35
C ASN A 332 -3.18 -17.32 7.79
N ALA A 333 -3.14 -17.16 6.47
CA ALA A 333 -3.44 -15.90 5.80
C ALA A 333 -4.88 -15.42 6.11
N THR A 334 -5.85 -16.32 6.18
CA THR A 334 -7.25 -15.96 6.49
C THR A 334 -7.54 -15.78 7.97
N SER A 335 -6.72 -16.31 8.88
CA SER A 335 -6.93 -16.19 10.34
C SER A 335 -6.92 -14.75 10.88
N ILE A 336 -6.38 -13.80 10.12
CA ILE A 336 -6.38 -12.38 10.51
C ILE A 336 -7.73 -11.70 10.27
N TYR A 337 -8.64 -12.33 9.51
CA TYR A 337 -9.94 -11.77 9.14
C TYR A 337 -10.91 -11.67 10.31
N ASP A 338 -10.69 -12.43 11.36
CA ASP A 338 -11.49 -12.40 12.58
C ASP A 338 -11.29 -11.13 13.44
N HIS A 339 -10.30 -10.30 13.09
CA HIS A 339 -9.90 -9.13 13.91
C HIS A 339 -10.39 -7.76 13.37
N GLY A 340 -11.31 -7.76 12.39
CA GLY A 340 -12.10 -6.56 12.01
C GLY A 340 -11.38 -5.54 11.12
N ARG A 341 -10.14 -5.78 10.73
CA ARG A 341 -9.42 -5.09 9.65
C ARG A 341 -8.86 -6.13 8.70
N THR A 342 -9.27 -6.05 7.45
CA THR A 342 -9.02 -7.11 6.51
C THR A 342 -8.30 -6.57 5.29
N PHE A 343 -7.11 -7.07 5.07
CA PHE A 343 -6.42 -6.93 3.81
C PHE A 343 -7.05 -7.86 2.77
N VAL A 344 -6.85 -7.58 1.49
CA VAL A 344 -7.21 -8.53 0.42
C VAL A 344 -6.31 -9.76 0.56
N PRO A 345 -6.85 -10.99 0.48
CA PRO A 345 -6.05 -12.20 0.51
C PRO A 345 -5.04 -12.21 -0.63
N THR A 346 -3.82 -12.65 -0.36
CA THR A 346 -2.72 -12.61 -1.33
C THR A 346 -2.66 -13.82 -2.26
N THR A 347 -3.37 -14.92 -1.93
CA THR A 347 -3.39 -16.15 -2.73
C THR A 347 -4.80 -16.52 -3.14
N GLU A 348 -4.95 -17.17 -4.30
CA GLU A 348 -6.24 -17.63 -4.81
C GLU A 348 -6.85 -18.68 -3.87
N ALA A 349 -6.05 -19.60 -3.34
CA ALA A 349 -6.52 -20.61 -2.38
C ALA A 349 -7.05 -19.98 -1.08
N SER A 350 -6.53 -18.83 -0.65
CA SER A 350 -7.09 -18.08 0.49
C SER A 350 -8.45 -17.48 0.18
N ILE A 351 -8.63 -16.96 -1.04
CA ILE A 351 -9.91 -16.43 -1.51
C ILE A 351 -10.95 -17.57 -1.61
N ASP A 352 -10.55 -18.69 -2.18
CA ASP A 352 -11.41 -19.87 -2.34
C ASP A 352 -11.80 -20.48 -0.98
N LEU A 353 -10.89 -20.50 -0.02
CA LEU A 353 -11.19 -20.94 1.35
C LEU A 353 -12.28 -20.07 1.98
N LEU A 354 -12.13 -18.73 1.95
CA LEU A 354 -13.14 -17.82 2.46
C LEU A 354 -14.48 -17.94 1.73
N ALA A 355 -14.46 -18.16 0.42
CA ALA A 355 -15.66 -18.38 -0.38
C ALA A 355 -16.36 -19.69 0.01
N SER A 356 -15.60 -20.79 0.15
CA SER A 356 -16.15 -22.10 0.53
C SER A 356 -16.74 -22.15 1.94
N GLU A 357 -16.22 -21.31 2.86
CA GLU A 357 -16.72 -21.15 4.21
C GLU A 357 -17.92 -20.17 4.30
N GLY A 358 -18.38 -19.60 3.17
CA GLY A 358 -19.48 -18.63 3.13
C GLY A 358 -19.14 -17.27 3.77
N TRP A 359 -17.85 -16.97 3.92
CA TRP A 359 -17.42 -15.75 4.57
C TRP A 359 -17.85 -14.49 3.79
N PHE A 360 -17.79 -14.50 2.46
CA PHE A 360 -18.22 -13.39 1.63
C PHE A 360 -19.71 -13.16 1.63
N ASP A 361 -20.53 -14.20 1.85
CA ASP A 361 -21.99 -14.06 1.97
C ASP A 361 -22.36 -13.30 3.26
N GLN A 362 -21.59 -13.51 4.31
CA GLN A 362 -21.72 -12.80 5.58
C GLN A 362 -21.05 -11.42 5.54
N ASN A 363 -20.07 -11.23 4.67
CA ASN A 363 -19.23 -10.03 4.55
C ASN A 363 -19.13 -9.52 3.10
N PRO A 364 -20.27 -9.20 2.43
CA PRO A 364 -20.28 -8.87 1.00
C PRO A 364 -19.48 -7.62 0.63
N HIS A 365 -19.26 -6.73 1.61
CA HIS A 365 -18.53 -5.47 1.42
C HIS A 365 -17.04 -5.64 1.09
N TYR A 366 -16.48 -6.84 1.26
CA TYR A 366 -15.07 -7.11 0.95
C TYR A 366 -14.85 -7.65 -0.46
N ARG A 367 -15.90 -8.17 -1.10
CA ARG A 367 -15.81 -8.74 -2.46
C ARG A 367 -15.34 -7.73 -3.52
N PRO A 368 -15.78 -6.46 -3.53
CA PRO A 368 -15.40 -5.49 -4.55
C PRO A 368 -13.89 -5.25 -4.66
N ALA A 369 -13.12 -5.40 -3.57
CA ALA A 369 -11.67 -5.26 -3.61
C ALA A 369 -11.00 -6.38 -4.44
N ILE A 370 -11.45 -7.62 -4.26
CA ILE A 370 -10.97 -8.78 -5.01
C ILE A 370 -11.34 -8.63 -6.48
N ASP A 371 -12.60 -8.31 -6.74
CA ASP A 371 -13.11 -8.19 -8.11
C ASP A 371 -12.39 -7.07 -8.87
N GLN A 372 -12.11 -5.93 -8.21
CA GLN A 372 -11.35 -4.82 -8.81
C GLN A 372 -9.93 -5.24 -9.18
N LEU A 373 -9.24 -5.95 -8.30
CA LEU A 373 -7.88 -6.40 -8.56
C LEU A 373 -7.81 -7.49 -9.64
N ARG A 374 -8.76 -8.42 -9.65
CA ARG A 374 -8.81 -9.48 -10.69
C ARG A 374 -9.04 -8.97 -12.10
N ILE A 375 -9.80 -7.87 -12.26
CA ILE A 375 -10.03 -7.27 -13.58
C ILE A 375 -8.96 -6.28 -14.00
N SER A 376 -8.05 -5.92 -13.10
CA SER A 376 -6.94 -5.01 -13.39
C SER A 376 -5.90 -5.74 -14.23
N PRO A 377 -5.64 -5.31 -15.49
CA PRO A 377 -4.64 -5.94 -16.34
C PRO A 377 -3.24 -5.73 -15.77
N ASP A 378 -2.34 -6.63 -16.09
CA ASP A 378 -0.91 -6.45 -15.78
C ASP A 378 -0.29 -5.46 -16.76
N SER A 379 0.13 -4.31 -16.26
CA SER A 379 0.75 -3.23 -17.04
C SER A 379 1.71 -2.42 -16.16
N PRO A 380 2.63 -1.63 -16.75
CA PRO A 380 3.48 -0.73 -15.97
C PRO A 380 2.70 0.23 -15.07
N ALA A 381 1.52 0.68 -15.49
CA ALA A 381 0.64 1.54 -14.70
C ALA A 381 0.11 0.82 -13.46
N THR A 382 -0.40 -0.40 -13.60
CA THR A 382 -0.99 -1.20 -12.50
C THR A 382 0.05 -1.87 -11.60
N ARG A 383 1.29 -2.04 -12.08
CA ARG A 383 2.42 -2.42 -11.24
C ARG A 383 2.90 -1.29 -10.32
N GLY A 384 2.44 -0.03 -10.56
CA GLY A 384 2.80 1.13 -9.76
C GLY A 384 4.26 1.56 -9.88
N ALA A 385 4.55 2.75 -9.37
CA ALA A 385 5.87 3.35 -9.46
C ALA A 385 6.83 2.84 -8.39
N VAL A 386 8.12 2.74 -8.78
CA VAL A 386 9.24 2.40 -7.91
C VAL A 386 10.34 3.43 -8.12
N PHE A 387 10.57 4.23 -7.11
CA PHE A 387 11.65 5.22 -7.07
C PHE A 387 12.00 5.58 -5.63
N GLY A 388 13.19 6.09 -5.41
CA GLY A 388 13.62 6.52 -4.08
C GLY A 388 12.99 7.81 -3.63
N ASN A 389 13.05 8.08 -2.33
CA ASN A 389 12.37 9.25 -1.73
C ASN A 389 10.86 9.29 -2.02
N PHE A 390 10.24 8.14 -2.13
CA PHE A 390 8.84 8.00 -2.55
C PHE A 390 7.88 8.85 -1.72
N LEU A 391 7.97 8.80 -0.37
CA LEU A 391 7.08 9.57 0.50
C LEU A 391 7.31 11.09 0.42
N PRO A 392 8.55 11.63 0.43
CA PRO A 392 8.78 13.04 0.16
C PRO A 392 8.25 13.51 -1.20
N ILE A 393 8.43 12.71 -2.26
CA ILE A 393 7.91 13.01 -3.59
C ILE A 393 6.37 13.05 -3.58
N GLN A 394 5.70 12.07 -2.97
CA GLN A 394 4.25 12.10 -2.81
C GLN A 394 3.80 13.35 -2.04
N SER A 395 4.52 13.75 -0.99
CA SER A 395 4.20 14.92 -0.19
C SER A 395 4.24 16.21 -1.00
N ALA A 396 5.12 16.34 -2.00
CA ALA A 396 5.15 17.50 -2.89
C ALA A 396 3.84 17.64 -3.69
N GLY A 397 3.29 16.54 -4.21
CA GLY A 397 1.99 16.52 -4.90
C GLY A 397 0.81 16.80 -3.96
N MET A 398 0.84 16.22 -2.76
CA MET A 398 -0.17 16.44 -1.72
C MET A 398 -0.19 17.92 -1.27
N GLN A 399 0.97 18.53 -1.09
CA GLN A 399 1.07 19.94 -0.74
C GLN A 399 0.55 20.82 -1.91
N ALA A 400 0.89 20.48 -3.13
CA ALA A 400 0.38 21.20 -4.30
C ALA A 400 -1.14 21.20 -4.35
N MET A 401 -1.76 20.04 -4.12
CA MET A 401 -3.22 19.96 -4.11
C MET A 401 -3.84 20.70 -2.93
N HIS A 402 -3.21 20.67 -1.74
CA HIS A 402 -3.64 21.47 -0.60
C HIS A 402 -3.68 22.96 -0.93
N ASP A 403 -2.60 23.51 -1.49
CA ASP A 403 -2.49 24.93 -1.85
C ASP A 403 -3.53 25.33 -2.92
N VAL A 404 -3.82 24.44 -3.86
CA VAL A 404 -4.89 24.66 -4.88
C VAL A 404 -6.28 24.69 -4.24
N LEU A 405 -6.56 23.79 -3.28
CA LEU A 405 -7.88 23.69 -2.66
C LEU A 405 -8.13 24.75 -1.60
N VAL A 406 -7.13 25.13 -0.83
CA VAL A 406 -7.25 26.04 0.33
C VAL A 406 -6.90 27.48 -0.03
N ASP A 407 -5.75 27.67 -0.70
CA ASP A 407 -5.21 28.99 -0.99
C ASP A 407 -5.65 29.49 -2.38
N GLY A 408 -6.28 28.61 -3.19
CA GLY A 408 -6.78 28.97 -4.52
C GLY A 408 -5.66 29.18 -5.55
N GLU A 409 -4.46 28.63 -5.32
CA GLU A 409 -3.34 28.73 -6.26
C GLU A 409 -3.70 28.21 -7.65
N ASP A 410 -3.05 28.75 -8.68
CA ASP A 410 -3.18 28.23 -10.04
C ASP A 410 -2.65 26.80 -10.11
N LEU A 411 -3.52 25.88 -10.54
CA LEU A 411 -3.26 24.45 -10.54
C LEU A 411 -2.03 24.09 -11.37
N ALA A 412 -1.94 24.58 -12.60
CA ALA A 412 -0.87 24.22 -13.52
C ALA A 412 0.48 24.76 -13.03
N ALA A 413 0.53 26.02 -12.58
CA ALA A 413 1.73 26.60 -12.02
C ALA A 413 2.17 25.91 -10.73
N ARG A 414 1.22 25.53 -9.88
CA ARG A 414 1.54 24.87 -8.58
C ARG A 414 2.05 23.45 -8.79
N PHE A 415 1.41 22.67 -9.68
CA PHE A 415 1.88 21.32 -10.01
C PHE A 415 3.21 21.33 -10.78
N SER A 416 3.46 22.32 -11.61
CA SER A 416 4.80 22.51 -12.25
C SER A 416 5.90 22.71 -11.18
N ARG A 417 5.64 23.52 -10.13
CA ARG A 417 6.60 23.66 -9.01
C ARG A 417 6.74 22.37 -8.21
N ALA A 418 5.65 21.63 -7.98
CA ALA A 418 5.70 20.34 -7.31
C ALA A 418 6.49 19.30 -8.11
N ASN A 419 6.36 19.31 -9.44
CA ASN A 419 7.13 18.44 -10.33
C ASN A 419 8.64 18.73 -10.23
N ALA A 420 9.04 20.01 -10.24
CA ALA A 420 10.45 20.40 -10.07
C ALA A 420 10.99 19.96 -8.69
N GLN A 421 10.20 20.12 -7.63
CA GLN A 421 10.56 19.66 -6.29
C GLN A 421 10.68 18.14 -6.22
N ALA A 422 9.76 17.40 -6.84
CA ALA A 422 9.76 15.94 -6.89
C ALA A 422 11.00 15.43 -7.65
N GLN A 423 11.37 16.09 -8.78
CA GLN A 423 12.57 15.76 -9.51
C GLN A 423 13.83 15.99 -8.67
N GLN A 424 13.94 17.12 -7.98
CA GLN A 424 15.07 17.38 -7.09
C GLN A 424 15.22 16.31 -6.02
N LEU A 425 14.11 15.87 -5.39
CA LEU A 425 14.11 14.82 -4.37
C LEU A 425 14.55 13.45 -4.95
N LEU A 426 14.18 13.15 -6.19
CA LEU A 426 14.63 11.95 -6.90
C LEU A 426 16.14 12.00 -7.17
N ASP A 427 16.65 13.15 -7.67
CA ASP A 427 18.07 13.36 -7.95
C ASP A 427 18.92 13.27 -6.68
N GLU A 428 18.45 13.86 -5.57
CA GLU A 428 19.10 13.78 -4.25
C GLU A 428 19.21 12.33 -3.76
N TYR A 429 18.18 11.52 -3.98
CA TYR A 429 18.23 10.10 -3.64
C TYR A 429 19.24 9.34 -4.49
N ALA A 430 19.27 9.57 -5.81
CA ALA A 430 20.21 8.93 -6.71
C ALA A 430 21.67 9.23 -6.30
N GLN A 431 21.99 10.50 -6.06
CA GLN A 431 23.31 10.95 -5.57
C GLN A 431 23.69 10.32 -4.23
N HIS A 432 22.70 10.16 -3.31
CA HIS A 432 22.94 9.51 -2.03
C HIS A 432 23.32 8.03 -2.20
N VAL A 433 22.62 7.31 -3.05
CA VAL A 433 22.90 5.89 -3.32
C VAL A 433 24.27 5.73 -4.02
N GLU A 434 24.60 6.57 -5.01
CA GLU A 434 25.89 6.57 -5.69
C GLU A 434 27.05 6.84 -4.72
N SER A 435 26.88 7.83 -3.84
CA SER A 435 27.91 8.17 -2.85
C SER A 435 28.05 7.11 -1.77
N ALA A 436 26.98 6.44 -1.38
CA ALA A 436 27.03 5.31 -0.43
C ALA A 436 27.77 4.11 -1.03
N THR A 437 27.57 3.83 -2.32
CA THR A 437 28.31 2.78 -3.04
C THR A 437 29.76 3.13 -3.34
N ALA A 438 30.10 4.42 -3.47
CA ALA A 438 31.46 4.91 -3.71
C ALA A 438 32.29 5.06 -2.41
N ASN A 439 31.63 5.24 -1.25
CA ASN A 439 32.25 5.56 0.04
C ASN A 439 32.21 4.40 1.05
N ASP A 440 32.47 3.18 0.65
CA ASP A 440 32.63 2.04 1.58
C ASP A 440 33.80 2.21 2.60
N GLY A 441 34.07 3.45 3.01
CA GLY A 441 35.13 3.81 3.94
C GLY A 441 34.84 4.97 4.91
N GLN A 442 33.73 5.70 4.81
CA GLN A 442 33.44 6.83 5.71
C GLN A 442 31.99 6.83 6.23
N GLY A 443 31.87 6.90 7.55
CA GLY A 443 30.62 6.81 8.30
C GLY A 443 29.56 7.89 7.97
N PRO A 444 28.31 7.73 8.46
CA PRO A 444 27.12 8.38 7.92
C PRO A 444 27.05 9.88 8.21
N GLN A 445 26.76 10.69 7.19
CA GLN A 445 26.33 12.08 7.36
C GLN A 445 24.93 12.13 7.98
N LYS A 446 24.75 13.01 8.96
CA LYS A 446 23.49 13.23 9.67
C LYS A 446 22.46 13.88 8.74
N MET A 447 21.27 13.26 8.67
CA MET A 447 20.11 13.88 8.04
C MET A 447 19.73 15.20 8.76
N PRO A 448 19.26 16.25 8.08
CA PRO A 448 18.84 17.50 8.70
C PRO A 448 17.71 17.29 9.71
N GLN A 449 17.82 17.87 10.90
CA GLN A 449 16.85 17.77 12.00
C GLN A 449 15.42 18.17 11.65
N ALA A 450 15.23 19.05 10.67
CA ALA A 450 13.92 19.52 10.21
C ALA A 450 13.06 18.41 9.55
N GLU A 451 13.67 17.38 8.98
CA GLU A 451 12.98 16.28 8.32
C GLU A 451 12.49 15.22 9.33
N ALA A 452 13.25 15.03 10.41
CA ALA A 452 12.86 14.15 11.52
C ALA A 452 11.65 14.70 12.31
N GLU A 453 11.49 16.01 12.39
CA GLU A 453 10.35 16.67 13.04
C GLU A 453 9.09 16.66 12.17
N ARG A 454 9.20 16.81 10.84
CA ARG A 454 8.05 16.70 9.92
C ARG A 454 7.42 15.31 9.92
N ILE A 455 8.23 14.26 10.02
CA ILE A 455 7.74 12.88 10.10
C ILE A 455 7.08 12.60 11.46
N ARG A 456 7.48 13.30 12.53
CA ARG A 456 6.82 13.23 13.84
C ARG A 456 5.46 13.90 13.88
N LEU A 457 5.22 14.92 13.06
CA LEU A 457 3.99 15.70 13.04
C LEU A 457 2.96 15.21 12.00
N GLY A 458 3.35 14.31 11.09
CA GLY A 458 2.46 13.63 10.12
C GLY A 458 1.95 12.26 10.58
N ALA A 459 2.11 11.93 11.87
CA ALA A 459 1.59 10.70 12.47
C ALA A 459 0.22 10.92 13.11
#